data_7b702c07ed116400fcaf631d4c8387f9
#
_entry.id   7b702c07ed116400fcaf631d4c8387f9
#
_cell.length_a   1.000
_cell.length_b   1.000
_cell.length_c   1.000
_cell.angle_alpha   90.00
_cell.angle_beta   90.00
_cell.angle_gamma   90.00
#
_symmetry.space_group_name_H-M   'P 1'
#
loop_
_entity.id
_entity.type
_entity.pdbx_description
1 polymer ?
#
loop_
_entity_poly.entity_id
_entity_poly.type
_entity_poly.pdbx_seq_one_letter_code
_entity_poly.pdbx_strand_id
1 'polypeptide(L)'
;MTKVTQPLRGWAATDRSKRTLGVVAVTIALLAAGSAANARLDDRAPAELQLLTVSDWHGQIVPLQETAQVGGAAFLKTYFDAARAENPNTLTFMAGDSVGATPPISSFFGDEPAIRTMNMMGVNADTFGNHNFDGGIEHLQSLINIAEFPFVVANLKGLEENLTGVRKRAMFTVDGIRVAVIGIMNEEAPTLVTPGALGTIQIANSIAAANKAARQARDAGAKVVVILTHKGIRGFDVNNNAFGELIDFANGVDPTLIDVIAGDHTDFEYSGRHNGILAVENKSKGAQFAKIQLTVDRQAGVTAKSVSFVVPVVAGVMPDPAIQAYIDGLNEQLVPILGTVVGFSTVAVPRSDSCGQSAGRTCESRVGDVVTDAMRTTYGTDFAITNSGGLRAALTCPLAGSGGFCPADPGPPFPITRGSVLGVLPFGNESTTTNVTGAEVKSFLENGVSRMPAVDGRFPQVSGLCFTYDISQAPGSRVTSIVRQAQDGSCTGPAIDPSATYSLAINDFMAAGGDGYPNVFARSTTRNVVASDVEDYVVANSPLGPSIQGRIACTSSGVVVCPTVIGP
;
A
#
# COMPACT_ATOMS: atom_id res chain seq x y z
N MET A 1 19.04 53.83 -55.26
CA MET A 1 18.73 54.15 -56.67
C MET A 1 17.45 53.45 -57.01
N THR A 2 16.53 54.10 -57.25
CA THR A 2 15.54 54.69 -58.20
C THR A 2 14.18 54.08 -57.86
N LYS A 3 13.28 54.83 -57.28
CA LYS A 3 12.19 55.70 -57.82
C LYS A 3 11.41 55.01 -58.97
N VAL A 4 10.09 54.93 -58.99
CA VAL A 4 9.01 55.94 -59.10
C VAL A 4 7.80 55.11 -59.60
N THR A 5 6.51 55.21 -59.37
CA THR A 5 5.52 56.26 -59.16
C THR A 5 4.12 55.61 -59.04
N GLN A 6 3.23 56.26 -58.33
CA GLN A 6 1.77 56.12 -58.44
C GLN A 6 1.22 56.69 -59.78
N PRO A 7 -0.05 56.45 -60.14
CA PRO A 7 -1.10 57.32 -59.66
C PRO A 7 -2.51 56.67 -59.46
N LEU A 8 -3.29 57.44 -58.69
CA LEU A 8 -4.68 57.59 -58.37
C LEU A 8 -5.74 57.32 -59.45
N ARG A 9 -6.89 56.77 -59.10
CA ARG A 9 -8.26 57.35 -59.11
C ARG A 9 -9.35 56.28 -59.29
N GLY A 10 -10.45 56.48 -58.55
CA GLY A 10 -11.76 55.94 -58.93
C GLY A 10 -12.68 55.66 -57.74
N TRP A 11 -13.47 56.69 -57.31
CA TRP A 11 -14.59 56.56 -56.40
C TRP A 11 -15.76 55.82 -57.11
N ALA A 12 -16.33 54.85 -56.40
CA ALA A 12 -17.73 54.46 -56.60
C ALA A 12 -18.35 54.05 -55.27
N ALA A 13 -19.29 54.80 -54.81
CA ALA A 13 -20.13 54.53 -53.66
C ALA A 13 -21.12 53.41 -54.04
N THR A 14 -21.13 52.31 -53.22
CA THR A 14 -22.18 51.31 -53.29
C THR A 14 -22.59 50.88 -51.86
N ASP A 15 -23.81 51.28 -51.60
CA ASP A 15 -24.85 50.65 -50.81
C ASP A 15 -24.46 49.93 -49.51
N ARG A 16 -24.51 50.63 -48.39
CA ARG A 16 -24.32 50.13 -47.02
C ARG A 16 -25.51 49.35 -46.43
N SER A 17 -26.62 49.19 -47.12
CA SER A 17 -27.87 48.65 -46.55
C SER A 17 -28.03 47.14 -46.62
N LYS A 18 -27.25 46.42 -47.44
CA LYS A 18 -27.39 44.93 -47.59
C LYS A 18 -26.41 44.07 -46.79
N ARG A 19 -25.38 44.67 -46.15
CA ARG A 19 -24.42 43.88 -45.36
C ARG A 19 -24.80 43.68 -43.89
N THR A 20 -25.72 44.47 -43.35
CA THR A 20 -26.13 44.40 -41.95
C THR A 20 -27.15 43.28 -41.68
N LEU A 21 -27.97 42.90 -42.65
CA LEU A 21 -28.92 41.78 -42.46
C LEU A 21 -28.29 40.40 -42.55
N GLY A 22 -27.19 40.23 -43.29
CA GLY A 22 -26.49 38.95 -43.41
C GLY A 22 -25.72 38.56 -42.14
N VAL A 23 -25.14 39.54 -41.43
CA VAL A 23 -24.37 39.29 -40.21
C VAL A 23 -25.28 38.94 -39.03
N VAL A 24 -26.44 39.57 -38.92
CA VAL A 24 -27.41 39.25 -37.84
C VAL A 24 -28.03 37.87 -38.04
N ALA A 25 -28.31 37.46 -39.28
CA ALA A 25 -28.85 36.13 -39.54
C ALA A 25 -27.86 34.99 -39.28
N VAL A 26 -26.56 35.20 -39.57
CA VAL A 26 -25.50 34.22 -39.26
C VAL A 26 -25.23 34.14 -37.77
N THR A 27 -25.26 35.28 -37.03
CA THR A 27 -25.04 35.29 -35.56
C THR A 27 -26.22 34.63 -34.83
N ILE A 28 -27.47 34.83 -35.28
CA ILE A 28 -28.64 34.17 -34.70
C ILE A 28 -28.63 32.67 -35.02
N ALA A 29 -28.20 32.25 -36.20
CA ALA A 29 -28.08 30.83 -36.57
C ALA A 29 -26.96 30.13 -35.78
N LEU A 30 -25.84 30.80 -35.50
CA LEU A 30 -24.76 30.26 -34.65
C LEU A 30 -25.15 30.19 -33.18
N LEU A 31 -25.92 31.15 -32.66
CA LEU A 31 -26.45 31.10 -31.28
C LEU A 31 -27.55 30.04 -31.15
N ALA A 32 -28.40 29.86 -32.16
CA ALA A 32 -29.40 28.79 -32.15
C ALA A 32 -28.77 27.40 -32.33
N ALA A 33 -27.71 27.26 -33.14
CA ALA A 33 -26.97 26.02 -33.28
C ALA A 33 -26.18 25.68 -32.02
N GLY A 34 -25.61 26.67 -31.34
CA GLY A 34 -24.94 26.49 -30.01
C GLY A 34 -25.93 26.07 -28.93
N SER A 35 -27.12 26.67 -28.88
CA SER A 35 -28.18 26.32 -27.95
C SER A 35 -28.77 24.92 -28.24
N ALA A 36 -28.94 24.55 -29.51
CA ALA A 36 -29.41 23.23 -29.90
C ALA A 36 -28.35 22.12 -29.68
N ALA A 37 -27.07 22.46 -29.80
CA ALA A 37 -25.99 21.51 -29.47
C ALA A 37 -25.88 21.27 -27.96
N ASN A 38 -26.06 22.32 -27.14
CA ASN A 38 -26.10 22.16 -25.67
C ASN A 38 -27.40 21.46 -25.21
N ALA A 39 -28.55 21.74 -25.82
CA ALA A 39 -29.80 21.03 -25.51
C ALA A 39 -29.73 19.54 -25.90
N ARG A 40 -29.01 19.19 -27.01
CA ARG A 40 -28.83 17.77 -27.42
C ARG A 40 -27.85 17.00 -26.52
N LEU A 41 -26.98 17.65 -25.75
CA LEU A 41 -26.11 16.99 -24.76
C LEU A 41 -26.86 16.66 -23.46
N ASP A 42 -27.90 17.42 -23.13
CA ASP A 42 -28.70 17.24 -21.91
C ASP A 42 -29.76 16.12 -22.04
N ASP A 43 -30.17 15.74 -23.25
CA ASP A 43 -31.17 14.69 -23.53
C ASP A 43 -30.56 13.28 -23.73
N ARG A 44 -29.23 13.11 -23.57
CA ARG A 44 -28.62 11.78 -23.64
C ARG A 44 -29.00 10.95 -22.42
N ALA A 45 -29.14 9.63 -22.62
CA ALA A 45 -29.30 8.66 -21.54
C ALA A 45 -28.20 8.84 -20.49
N PRO A 46 -28.46 8.47 -19.23
CA PRO A 46 -27.44 8.42 -18.19
C PRO A 46 -26.18 7.69 -18.68
N ALA A 47 -25.01 8.15 -18.27
CA ALA A 47 -23.75 7.51 -18.62
C ALA A 47 -23.44 6.39 -17.60
N GLU A 48 -23.01 5.25 -18.10
CA GLU A 48 -22.49 4.17 -17.28
C GLU A 48 -20.97 4.28 -17.23
N LEU A 49 -20.43 4.60 -16.04
CA LEU A 49 -19.00 4.67 -15.78
C LEU A 49 -18.54 3.47 -14.95
N GLN A 50 -17.34 3.00 -15.22
CA GLN A 50 -16.69 1.94 -14.47
C GLN A 50 -15.37 2.43 -13.88
N LEU A 51 -15.15 2.16 -12.58
CA LEU A 51 -13.88 2.41 -11.93
C LEU A 51 -13.28 1.06 -11.49
N LEU A 52 -12.01 0.85 -11.77
CA LEU A 52 -11.22 -0.26 -11.26
C LEU A 52 -10.28 0.30 -10.21
N THR A 53 -10.22 -0.29 -9.01
CA THR A 53 -9.31 0.15 -7.95
C THR A 53 -8.48 -1.01 -7.42
N VAL A 54 -7.19 -0.76 -7.24
CA VAL A 54 -6.23 -1.68 -6.61
C VAL A 54 -5.66 -0.98 -5.39
N SER A 55 -5.58 -1.72 -4.29
CA SER A 55 -5.06 -1.26 -3.00
C SER A 55 -3.71 -1.90 -2.73
N ASP A 56 -2.81 -1.20 -2.02
CA ASP A 56 -1.52 -1.70 -1.50
C ASP A 56 -0.81 -2.63 -2.49
N TRP A 57 -0.60 -2.14 -3.71
CA TRP A 57 -0.07 -3.05 -4.74
C TRP A 57 1.37 -3.47 -4.48
N HIS A 58 2.17 -2.60 -3.85
CA HIS A 58 3.55 -2.89 -3.45
C HIS A 58 4.37 -3.53 -4.58
N GLY A 59 4.23 -3.04 -5.80
CA GLY A 59 4.98 -3.52 -6.95
C GLY A 59 4.94 -5.04 -7.14
N GLN A 60 3.83 -5.69 -6.78
CA GLN A 60 3.63 -7.13 -6.94
C GLN A 60 3.40 -7.49 -8.42
N ILE A 61 4.45 -7.31 -9.22
CA ILE A 61 4.39 -7.50 -10.68
C ILE A 61 4.26 -8.97 -11.09
N VAL A 62 4.65 -9.92 -10.21
CA VAL A 62 4.47 -11.36 -10.41
C VAL A 62 3.28 -11.89 -9.61
N PRO A 63 2.63 -12.98 -10.04
CA PRO A 63 1.51 -13.54 -9.29
C PRO A 63 1.87 -13.94 -7.86
N LEU A 64 0.93 -13.71 -6.94
CA LEU A 64 0.99 -14.23 -5.58
C LEU A 64 0.76 -15.76 -5.58
N GLN A 65 1.43 -16.42 -4.65
CA GLN A 65 1.27 -17.86 -4.38
C GLN A 65 0.32 -18.03 -3.18
N GLU A 66 -0.95 -17.96 -3.45
CA GLU A 66 -2.04 -18.23 -2.50
C GLU A 66 -2.52 -19.68 -2.65
N THR A 67 -3.73 -20.00 -2.19
CA THR A 67 -4.40 -21.30 -2.48
C THR A 67 -4.52 -21.54 -3.99
N ALA A 68 -4.66 -20.47 -4.79
CA ALA A 68 -4.47 -20.43 -6.24
C ALA A 68 -3.54 -19.26 -6.56
N GLN A 69 -2.81 -19.33 -7.69
CA GLN A 69 -2.04 -18.18 -8.18
C GLN A 69 -3.00 -17.05 -8.57
N VAL A 70 -2.77 -15.85 -8.04
CA VAL A 70 -3.60 -14.67 -8.29
C VAL A 70 -2.75 -13.43 -8.52
N GLY A 71 -3.31 -12.43 -9.18
CA GLY A 71 -2.64 -11.15 -9.41
C GLY A 71 -1.48 -11.23 -10.39
N GLY A 72 -0.50 -10.34 -10.17
CA GLY A 72 0.60 -10.10 -11.11
C GLY A 72 0.20 -9.18 -12.26
N ALA A 73 1.11 -8.26 -12.64
CA ALA A 73 0.80 -7.17 -13.59
C ALA A 73 0.28 -7.66 -14.94
N ALA A 74 0.89 -8.72 -15.51
CA ALA A 74 0.50 -9.26 -16.81
C ALA A 74 -0.93 -9.83 -16.81
N PHE A 75 -1.35 -10.47 -15.73
CA PHE A 75 -2.71 -10.99 -15.57
C PHE A 75 -3.71 -9.89 -15.21
N LEU A 76 -3.37 -8.98 -14.29
CA LEU A 76 -4.20 -7.81 -13.99
C LEU A 76 -4.53 -7.01 -15.23
N LYS A 77 -3.54 -6.79 -16.12
CA LYS A 77 -3.77 -6.12 -17.41
C LYS A 77 -4.82 -6.83 -18.25
N THR A 78 -4.76 -8.17 -18.35
CA THR A 78 -5.77 -8.97 -19.09
C THR A 78 -7.16 -8.78 -18.48
N TYR A 79 -7.30 -8.81 -17.16
CA TYR A 79 -8.59 -8.56 -16.50
C TYR A 79 -9.08 -7.13 -16.69
N PHE A 80 -8.19 -6.15 -16.64
CA PHE A 80 -8.56 -4.74 -16.89
C PHE A 80 -8.98 -4.50 -18.32
N ASP A 81 -8.33 -5.14 -19.29
CA ASP A 81 -8.73 -5.02 -20.70
C ASP A 81 -10.07 -5.69 -20.96
N ALA A 82 -10.35 -6.83 -20.35
CA ALA A 82 -11.66 -7.45 -20.39
C ALA A 82 -12.74 -6.52 -19.81
N ALA A 83 -12.46 -5.90 -18.66
CA ALA A 83 -13.39 -4.94 -18.04
C ALA A 83 -13.59 -3.68 -18.90
N ARG A 84 -12.53 -3.18 -19.58
CA ARG A 84 -12.61 -2.05 -20.53
C ARG A 84 -13.39 -2.43 -21.80
N ALA A 85 -13.30 -3.68 -22.23
CA ALA A 85 -14.09 -4.19 -23.36
C ALA A 85 -15.58 -4.30 -23.01
N GLU A 86 -15.93 -4.64 -21.77
CA GLU A 86 -17.32 -4.63 -21.28
C GLU A 86 -17.87 -3.21 -21.16
N ASN A 87 -17.06 -2.28 -20.65
CA ASN A 87 -17.42 -0.87 -20.52
C ASN A 87 -16.24 0.03 -20.91
N PRO A 88 -16.24 0.66 -22.09
CA PRO A 88 -15.17 1.55 -22.53
C PRO A 88 -15.02 2.82 -21.68
N ASN A 89 -16.06 3.17 -20.90
CA ASN A 89 -16.04 4.29 -19.96
C ASN A 89 -15.37 3.90 -18.63
N THR A 90 -14.20 3.28 -18.70
CA THR A 90 -13.46 2.75 -17.53
C THR A 90 -12.28 3.62 -17.19
N LEU A 91 -12.12 3.92 -15.90
CA LEU A 91 -10.91 4.49 -15.31
C LEU A 91 -10.32 3.51 -14.30
N THR A 92 -8.99 3.43 -14.24
CA THR A 92 -8.25 2.54 -13.34
C THR A 92 -7.40 3.36 -12.38
N PHE A 93 -7.48 3.07 -11.08
CA PHE A 93 -6.81 3.82 -10.03
C PHE A 93 -6.04 2.89 -9.08
N MET A 94 -4.94 3.41 -8.53
CA MET A 94 -4.29 2.90 -7.34
C MET A 94 -4.63 3.80 -6.15
N ALA A 95 -4.68 3.25 -4.94
CA ALA A 95 -5.11 3.99 -3.75
C ALA A 95 -3.96 4.24 -2.76
N GLY A 96 -2.72 4.24 -3.24
CA GLY A 96 -1.50 4.42 -2.46
C GLY A 96 -0.71 3.12 -2.31
N ASP A 97 0.46 3.20 -1.68
CA ASP A 97 1.40 2.09 -1.48
C ASP A 97 1.59 1.19 -2.71
N SER A 98 1.59 1.82 -3.89
CA SER A 98 1.88 1.13 -5.14
C SER A 98 3.36 0.74 -5.28
N VAL A 99 4.23 1.42 -4.54
CA VAL A 99 5.68 1.21 -4.42
C VAL A 99 6.08 1.16 -2.95
N GLY A 100 7.33 0.77 -2.68
CA GLY A 100 7.84 0.52 -1.33
C GLY A 100 7.40 -0.83 -0.77
N ALA A 101 8.17 -1.42 0.13
CA ALA A 101 7.96 -2.77 0.64
C ALA A 101 7.76 -3.82 -0.47
N THR A 102 8.35 -3.61 -1.63
CA THR A 102 8.15 -4.37 -2.86
C THR A 102 8.93 -5.69 -2.89
N PRO A 103 8.48 -6.71 -3.63
CA PRO A 103 9.25 -7.92 -3.86
C PRO A 103 10.61 -7.61 -4.54
N PRO A 104 11.62 -8.49 -4.38
CA PRO A 104 12.96 -8.28 -4.93
C PRO A 104 13.00 -7.97 -6.42
N ILE A 105 12.06 -8.48 -7.21
CA ILE A 105 11.94 -8.18 -8.65
C ILE A 105 11.60 -6.70 -8.93
N SER A 106 11.06 -5.96 -7.97
CA SER A 106 10.83 -4.51 -8.05
C SER A 106 11.90 -3.74 -7.26
N SER A 107 12.14 -4.12 -5.98
CA SER A 107 13.05 -3.36 -5.09
C SER A 107 14.48 -3.34 -5.58
N PHE A 108 14.99 -4.42 -6.20
CA PHE A 108 16.35 -4.47 -6.73
C PHE A 108 16.61 -3.42 -7.82
N PHE A 109 15.58 -3.00 -8.52
CA PHE A 109 15.62 -1.94 -9.55
C PHE A 109 15.02 -0.61 -9.05
N GLY A 110 15.03 -0.37 -7.75
CA GLY A 110 14.53 0.88 -7.16
C GLY A 110 13.05 1.14 -7.44
N ASP A 111 12.23 0.10 -7.44
CA ASP A 111 10.78 0.14 -7.69
C ASP A 111 10.34 0.67 -9.08
N GLU A 112 11.27 0.97 -9.98
CA GLU A 112 10.91 1.32 -11.36
C GLU A 112 10.01 0.30 -12.04
N PRO A 113 10.22 -1.04 -11.87
CA PRO A 113 9.33 -2.05 -12.47
C PRO A 113 7.86 -1.91 -12.05
N ALA A 114 7.59 -1.50 -10.82
CA ALA A 114 6.24 -1.22 -10.35
C ALA A 114 5.59 -0.12 -11.19
N ILE A 115 6.22 1.05 -11.31
CA ILE A 115 5.67 2.19 -12.07
C ILE A 115 5.55 1.87 -13.56
N ARG A 116 6.57 1.21 -14.16
CA ARG A 116 6.54 0.85 -15.59
C ARG A 116 5.38 -0.10 -15.91
N THR A 117 5.13 -1.09 -15.07
CA THR A 117 3.99 -1.99 -15.26
C THR A 117 2.65 -1.30 -15.00
N MET A 118 2.56 -0.34 -14.07
CA MET A 118 1.36 0.50 -13.90
C MET A 118 1.07 1.34 -15.17
N ASN A 119 2.09 1.92 -15.81
CA ASN A 119 1.95 2.59 -17.11
C ASN A 119 1.39 1.61 -18.15
N MET A 120 1.97 0.41 -18.27
CA MET A 120 1.52 -0.62 -19.23
C MET A 120 0.10 -1.13 -18.91
N MET A 121 -0.30 -1.21 -17.65
CA MET A 121 -1.67 -1.57 -17.24
C MET A 121 -2.68 -0.45 -17.54
N GLY A 122 -2.23 0.76 -17.87
CA GLY A 122 -3.07 1.90 -18.17
C GLY A 122 -3.74 2.48 -16.93
N VAL A 123 -3.00 2.61 -15.83
CA VAL A 123 -3.42 3.33 -14.62
C VAL A 123 -3.66 4.79 -14.97
N ASN A 124 -4.75 5.36 -14.47
CA ASN A 124 -5.14 6.74 -14.75
C ASN A 124 -4.73 7.72 -13.65
N ALA A 125 -4.67 7.28 -12.38
CA ALA A 125 -4.16 8.08 -11.27
C ALA A 125 -3.78 7.17 -10.08
N ASP A 126 -2.88 7.69 -9.25
CA ASP A 126 -2.50 7.11 -7.97
C ASP A 126 -2.44 8.19 -6.88
N THR A 127 -2.45 7.79 -5.61
CA THR A 127 -2.19 8.66 -4.46
C THR A 127 -0.94 8.19 -3.70
N PHE A 128 -0.60 8.84 -2.60
CA PHE A 128 0.49 8.37 -1.74
C PHE A 128 -0.06 7.64 -0.51
N GLY A 129 0.57 6.51 -0.20
CA GLY A 129 0.57 5.92 1.12
C GLY A 129 1.92 6.14 1.82
N ASN A 130 2.11 5.53 2.99
CA ASN A 130 3.35 5.68 3.73
C ASN A 130 4.56 5.06 3.00
N HIS A 131 4.40 3.88 2.41
CA HIS A 131 5.49 3.18 1.73
C HIS A 131 5.99 3.87 0.45
N ASN A 132 5.24 4.80 -0.13
CA ASN A 132 5.77 5.64 -1.21
C ASN A 132 7.04 6.43 -0.79
N PHE A 133 7.23 6.63 0.52
CA PHE A 133 8.36 7.39 1.09
C PHE A 133 9.47 6.51 1.67
N ASP A 134 9.44 5.19 1.53
CA ASP A 134 10.47 4.28 2.07
C ASP A 134 11.89 4.64 1.61
N GLY A 135 12.05 4.99 0.33
CA GLY A 135 13.32 5.47 -0.23
C GLY A 135 13.56 6.98 -0.10
N GLY A 136 12.69 7.72 0.60
CA GLY A 136 12.76 9.17 0.77
C GLY A 136 12.34 9.96 -0.47
N ILE A 137 12.49 11.29 -0.37
CA ILE A 137 11.98 12.26 -1.36
C ILE A 137 12.61 12.09 -2.74
N GLU A 138 13.93 11.92 -2.81
CA GLU A 138 14.65 11.83 -4.10
C GLU A 138 14.24 10.56 -4.87
N HIS A 139 14.12 9.44 -4.16
CA HIS A 139 13.67 8.19 -4.73
C HIS A 139 12.23 8.31 -5.24
N LEU A 140 11.31 8.83 -4.41
CA LEU A 140 9.92 9.04 -4.83
C LEU A 140 9.83 9.98 -6.05
N GLN A 141 10.65 11.06 -6.09
CA GLN A 141 10.69 11.95 -7.25
C GLN A 141 11.14 11.22 -8.53
N SER A 142 12.10 10.30 -8.42
CA SER A 142 12.53 9.51 -9.59
C SER A 142 11.39 8.64 -10.13
N LEU A 143 10.58 8.05 -9.27
CA LEU A 143 9.41 7.25 -9.63
C LEU A 143 8.29 8.11 -10.25
N ILE A 144 8.03 9.29 -9.68
CA ILE A 144 7.06 10.25 -10.25
C ILE A 144 7.46 10.66 -11.68
N ASN A 145 8.75 10.84 -11.94
CA ASN A 145 9.25 11.27 -13.25
C ASN A 145 9.03 10.23 -14.37
N ILE A 146 8.92 8.95 -14.04
CA ILE A 146 8.66 7.87 -15.02
C ILE A 146 7.20 7.45 -15.10
N ALA A 147 6.35 7.96 -14.20
CA ALA A 147 4.91 7.70 -14.23
C ALA A 147 4.25 8.46 -15.38
N GLU A 148 3.41 7.77 -16.18
CA GLU A 148 2.62 8.35 -17.26
C GLU A 148 1.22 8.79 -16.79
N PHE A 149 0.97 8.67 -15.50
CA PHE A 149 -0.26 9.08 -14.81
C PHE A 149 0.05 10.08 -13.68
N PRO A 150 -0.90 10.94 -13.30
CA PRO A 150 -0.70 11.87 -12.20
C PRO A 150 -0.76 11.16 -10.84
N PHE A 151 0.17 11.50 -9.96
CA PHE A 151 -0.03 11.35 -8.52
C PHE A 151 -0.87 12.51 -7.98
N VAL A 152 -1.86 12.20 -7.16
CA VAL A 152 -2.79 13.18 -6.58
C VAL A 152 -2.79 13.11 -5.06
N VAL A 153 -2.54 14.23 -4.36
CA VAL A 153 -2.62 14.33 -2.90
C VAL A 153 -3.03 15.73 -2.47
N ALA A 154 -4.14 15.85 -1.76
CA ALA A 154 -4.71 17.15 -1.39
C ALA A 154 -4.34 17.63 0.01
N ASN A 155 -3.94 16.72 0.92
CA ASN A 155 -3.69 17.02 2.32
C ASN A 155 -2.20 17.15 2.68
N LEU A 156 -1.31 17.36 1.72
CA LEU A 156 0.10 17.64 1.97
C LEU A 156 0.40 19.15 1.90
N LYS A 157 1.19 19.64 2.87
CA LYS A 157 1.80 20.97 2.90
C LYS A 157 3.30 20.83 2.65
N GLY A 158 3.94 21.85 2.07
CA GLY A 158 5.36 21.79 1.70
C GLY A 158 5.65 20.83 0.53
N LEU A 159 4.62 20.44 -0.23
CA LEU A 159 4.75 19.49 -1.32
C LEU A 159 5.62 20.04 -2.46
N GLU A 160 5.38 21.29 -2.87
CA GLU A 160 6.05 21.92 -4.01
C GLU A 160 7.55 22.20 -3.76
N GLU A 161 7.96 22.20 -2.47
CA GLU A 161 9.35 22.37 -2.04
C GLU A 161 10.13 21.04 -2.07
N ASN A 162 9.42 19.91 -2.05
CA ASN A 162 9.98 18.56 -1.97
C ASN A 162 9.79 17.76 -3.26
N LEU A 163 8.61 17.85 -3.88
CA LEU A 163 8.22 17.02 -5.03
C LEU A 163 7.61 17.87 -6.14
N THR A 164 7.92 17.52 -7.40
CA THR A 164 7.32 18.11 -8.60
C THR A 164 6.42 17.10 -9.30
N GLY A 165 5.45 17.57 -10.08
CA GLY A 165 4.54 16.69 -10.85
C GLY A 165 3.34 16.17 -10.07
N VAL A 166 3.28 16.35 -8.76
CA VAL A 166 2.15 15.94 -7.91
C VAL A 166 1.05 17.01 -7.91
N ARG A 167 -0.21 16.58 -7.91
CA ARG A 167 -1.38 17.47 -7.98
C ARG A 167 -2.31 17.22 -6.80
N LYS A 168 -3.14 18.20 -6.46
CA LYS A 168 -4.18 18.01 -5.42
C LYS A 168 -5.38 17.19 -5.93
N ARG A 169 -5.61 17.20 -7.24
CA ARG A 169 -6.62 16.45 -7.95
C ARG A 169 -6.29 16.31 -9.43
N ALA A 170 -6.85 15.30 -10.07
CA ALA A 170 -6.90 15.15 -11.52
C ALA A 170 -8.35 15.24 -12.01
N MET A 171 -8.53 15.67 -13.26
CA MET A 171 -9.84 15.76 -13.92
C MET A 171 -9.82 14.92 -15.19
N PHE A 172 -10.73 14.00 -15.31
CA PHE A 172 -10.95 13.17 -16.51
C PHE A 172 -12.28 13.52 -17.16
N THR A 173 -12.40 13.26 -18.44
CA THR A 173 -13.67 13.36 -19.16
C THR A 173 -13.94 12.02 -19.84
N VAL A 174 -15.00 11.35 -19.42
CA VAL A 174 -15.40 10.03 -19.91
C VAL A 174 -16.85 10.11 -20.35
N ASP A 175 -17.15 9.79 -21.62
CA ASP A 175 -18.47 9.97 -22.24
C ASP A 175 -19.10 11.35 -21.98
N GLY A 176 -18.27 12.40 -21.97
CA GLY A 176 -18.70 13.77 -21.69
C GLY A 176 -18.97 14.07 -20.19
N ILE A 177 -18.82 13.09 -19.30
CA ILE A 177 -18.91 13.26 -17.85
C ILE A 177 -17.54 13.69 -17.31
N ARG A 178 -17.51 14.77 -16.51
CA ARG A 178 -16.30 15.20 -15.81
C ARG A 178 -16.18 14.45 -14.49
N VAL A 179 -15.09 13.69 -14.34
CA VAL A 179 -14.74 12.91 -13.16
C VAL A 179 -13.54 13.56 -12.48
N ALA A 180 -13.68 13.96 -11.23
CA ALA A 180 -12.57 14.43 -10.41
C ALA A 180 -12.04 13.28 -9.55
N VAL A 181 -10.72 13.15 -9.49
CA VAL A 181 -10.01 12.21 -8.63
C VAL A 181 -9.12 13.02 -7.68
N ILE A 182 -9.29 12.80 -6.39
CA ILE A 182 -8.59 13.52 -5.30
C ILE A 182 -7.89 12.50 -4.44
N GLY A 183 -6.62 12.71 -4.13
CA GLY A 183 -5.85 11.85 -3.24
C GLY A 183 -5.82 12.38 -1.80
N ILE A 184 -5.80 11.47 -0.85
CA ILE A 184 -5.68 11.74 0.60
C ILE A 184 -4.74 10.73 1.22
N MET A 185 -3.64 11.20 1.77
CA MET A 185 -2.69 10.39 2.53
C MET A 185 -3.15 10.27 3.99
N ASN A 186 -2.84 9.15 4.65
CA ASN A 186 -3.13 8.90 6.06
C ASN A 186 -2.32 9.82 6.99
N GLU A 187 -2.92 10.32 8.07
CA GLU A 187 -2.23 11.18 9.05
C GLU A 187 -1.20 10.43 9.91
N GLU A 188 -1.30 9.11 10.02
CA GLU A 188 -0.34 8.27 10.77
C GLU A 188 1.02 8.11 10.06
N ALA A 189 1.10 8.38 8.75
CA ALA A 189 2.29 8.12 7.94
C ALA A 189 3.62 8.61 8.56
N PRO A 190 3.72 9.77 9.24
CA PRO A 190 4.99 10.16 9.88
C PRO A 190 5.51 9.18 10.94
N THR A 191 4.64 8.31 11.49
CA THR A 191 5.03 7.27 12.45
C THR A 191 5.32 5.92 11.78
N LEU A 192 4.99 5.80 10.49
CA LEU A 192 5.09 4.57 9.71
C LEU A 192 6.27 4.57 8.72
N VAL A 193 7.01 5.68 8.65
CA VAL A 193 8.18 5.84 7.78
C VAL A 193 9.42 6.13 8.59
N THR A 194 10.59 5.87 8.01
CA THR A 194 11.86 6.24 8.62
C THR A 194 11.91 7.74 8.89
N PRO A 195 12.34 8.19 10.07
CA PRO A 195 12.46 9.60 10.39
C PRO A 195 13.26 10.37 9.33
N GLY A 196 12.67 11.44 8.81
CA GLY A 196 13.25 12.26 7.73
C GLY A 196 12.84 11.85 6.31
N ALA A 197 12.25 10.68 6.10
CA ALA A 197 11.83 10.22 4.77
C ALA A 197 10.81 11.13 4.08
N LEU A 198 9.99 11.85 4.86
CA LEU A 198 9.03 12.84 4.35
C LEU A 198 9.66 14.21 4.02
N GLY A 199 10.98 14.40 4.23
CA GLY A 199 11.61 15.72 4.09
C GLY A 199 10.93 16.78 4.98
N THR A 200 10.47 17.89 4.40
CA THR A 200 9.72 18.96 5.09
C THR A 200 8.20 18.86 4.91
N ILE A 201 7.71 17.80 4.26
CA ILE A 201 6.28 17.59 4.04
C ILE A 201 5.55 17.42 5.38
N GLN A 202 4.42 18.10 5.52
CA GLN A 202 3.52 17.99 6.67
C GLN A 202 2.14 17.50 6.20
N ILE A 203 1.55 16.56 6.93
CA ILE A 203 0.23 16.05 6.62
C ILE A 203 -0.82 16.91 7.32
N ALA A 204 -1.74 17.47 6.55
CA ALA A 204 -2.85 18.26 7.04
C ALA A 204 -4.08 17.37 7.29
N ASN A 205 -5.07 17.93 8.01
CA ASN A 205 -6.33 17.23 8.27
C ASN A 205 -7.00 16.78 6.98
N SER A 206 -7.20 15.47 6.85
CA SER A 206 -7.71 14.81 5.65
C SER A 206 -9.13 15.20 5.30
N ILE A 207 -10.04 15.30 6.28
CA ILE A 207 -11.45 15.67 6.07
C ILE A 207 -11.56 17.08 5.50
N ALA A 208 -10.86 18.05 6.12
CA ALA A 208 -10.88 19.43 5.66
C ALA A 208 -10.29 19.59 4.25
N ALA A 209 -9.18 18.86 3.96
CA ALA A 209 -8.54 18.89 2.66
C ALA A 209 -9.42 18.25 1.56
N ALA A 210 -10.03 17.09 1.85
CA ALA A 210 -10.94 16.39 0.96
C ALA A 210 -12.15 17.27 0.59
N ASN A 211 -12.84 17.83 1.61
CA ASN A 211 -14.00 18.69 1.40
C ASN A 211 -13.65 19.94 0.57
N LYS A 212 -12.50 20.57 0.85
CA LYS A 212 -12.02 21.72 0.07
C LYS A 212 -11.75 21.36 -1.38
N ALA A 213 -11.02 20.28 -1.63
CA ALA A 213 -10.69 19.82 -2.99
C ALA A 213 -11.93 19.35 -3.76
N ALA A 214 -12.86 18.66 -3.09
CA ALA A 214 -14.12 18.20 -3.68
C ALA A 214 -15.03 19.37 -4.06
N ARG A 215 -15.17 20.40 -3.22
CA ARG A 215 -15.90 21.63 -3.56
C ARG A 215 -15.31 22.29 -4.80
N GLN A 216 -13.99 22.48 -4.84
CA GLN A 216 -13.31 23.05 -6.01
C GLN A 216 -13.50 22.19 -7.27
N ALA A 217 -13.60 20.87 -7.13
CA ALA A 217 -13.88 19.96 -8.24
C ALA A 217 -15.32 20.14 -8.75
N ARG A 218 -16.31 20.24 -7.85
CA ARG A 218 -17.71 20.51 -8.19
C ARG A 218 -17.87 21.90 -8.86
N ASP A 219 -17.22 22.91 -8.31
CA ASP A 219 -17.20 24.26 -8.90
C ASP A 219 -16.57 24.28 -10.31
N ALA A 220 -15.59 23.40 -10.53
CA ALA A 220 -15.01 23.15 -11.86
C ALA A 220 -15.88 22.25 -12.76
N GLY A 221 -17.09 21.87 -12.33
CA GLY A 221 -18.09 21.12 -13.11
C GLY A 221 -17.95 19.61 -13.06
N ALA A 222 -17.25 19.05 -12.05
CA ALA A 222 -17.22 17.60 -11.85
C ALA A 222 -18.62 17.05 -11.52
N LYS A 223 -19.05 16.04 -12.25
CA LYS A 223 -20.30 15.29 -12.02
C LYS A 223 -20.07 14.06 -11.16
N VAL A 224 -18.83 13.56 -11.12
CA VAL A 224 -18.37 12.47 -10.26
C VAL A 224 -17.13 12.94 -9.50
N VAL A 225 -17.09 12.69 -8.20
CA VAL A 225 -15.94 12.97 -7.34
C VAL A 225 -15.54 11.68 -6.62
N VAL A 226 -14.33 11.23 -6.90
CA VAL A 226 -13.70 10.03 -6.32
C VAL A 226 -12.57 10.47 -5.41
N ILE A 227 -12.53 9.94 -4.21
CA ILE A 227 -11.37 10.05 -3.31
C ILE A 227 -10.58 8.74 -3.40
N LEU A 228 -9.28 8.84 -3.61
CA LEU A 228 -8.32 7.78 -3.36
C LEU A 228 -7.68 8.08 -2.02
N THR A 229 -7.69 7.16 -1.08
CA THR A 229 -7.13 7.42 0.24
C THR A 229 -6.39 6.22 0.79
N HIS A 230 -5.22 6.49 1.37
CA HIS A 230 -4.46 5.46 2.08
C HIS A 230 -4.95 5.33 3.53
N LYS A 231 -6.23 5.00 3.68
CA LYS A 231 -6.92 4.74 4.95
C LYS A 231 -7.79 3.50 4.79
N GLY A 232 -7.67 2.55 5.72
CA GLY A 232 -8.39 1.29 5.71
C GLY A 232 -9.33 1.11 6.89
N ILE A 233 -10.05 -0.02 6.91
CA ILE A 233 -10.77 -0.49 8.08
C ILE A 233 -9.82 -1.26 9.00
N ARG A 234 -10.06 -1.23 10.30
CA ARG A 234 -9.27 -1.99 11.30
C ARG A 234 -9.92 -3.31 11.70
N GLY A 235 -11.12 -3.59 11.21
CA GLY A 235 -11.88 -4.81 11.52
C GLY A 235 -13.37 -4.57 11.63
N PHE A 236 -14.05 -5.54 12.25
CA PHE A 236 -15.49 -5.51 12.49
C PHE A 236 -15.78 -5.65 13.99
N ASP A 237 -16.76 -4.91 14.48
CA ASP A 237 -17.22 -4.99 15.86
C ASP A 237 -18.07 -6.25 16.10
N VAL A 238 -18.53 -6.44 17.34
CA VAL A 238 -19.38 -7.58 17.73
C VAL A 238 -20.74 -7.62 17.00
N ASN A 239 -21.15 -6.53 16.39
CA ASN A 239 -22.37 -6.41 15.58
C ASN A 239 -22.07 -6.49 14.08
N ASN A 240 -20.84 -6.84 13.70
CA ASN A 240 -20.36 -6.89 12.32
C ASN A 240 -20.35 -5.52 11.62
N ASN A 241 -20.20 -4.41 12.36
CA ASN A 241 -19.97 -3.10 11.79
C ASN A 241 -18.46 -2.89 11.60
N ALA A 242 -18.07 -2.45 10.41
CA ALA A 242 -16.68 -2.07 10.16
C ALA A 242 -16.31 -0.82 10.97
N PHE A 243 -15.07 -0.78 11.44
CA PHE A 243 -14.50 0.38 12.13
C PHE A 243 -13.06 0.63 11.63
N GLY A 244 -12.57 1.84 11.81
CA GLY A 244 -11.22 2.25 11.40
C GLY A 244 -11.23 3.56 10.65
N GLU A 245 -10.04 3.98 10.19
CA GLU A 245 -9.84 5.31 9.62
C GLU A 245 -10.66 5.57 8.36
N LEU A 246 -10.87 4.55 7.52
CA LEU A 246 -11.72 4.68 6.34
C LEU A 246 -13.17 5.03 6.73
N ILE A 247 -13.68 4.40 7.79
CA ILE A 247 -15.06 4.61 8.28
C ILE A 247 -15.21 6.01 8.88
N ASP A 248 -14.24 6.39 9.73
CA ASP A 248 -14.22 7.72 10.37
C ASP A 248 -14.12 8.83 9.32
N PHE A 249 -13.26 8.64 8.32
CA PHE A 249 -13.11 9.56 7.20
C PHE A 249 -14.38 9.67 6.36
N ALA A 250 -14.98 8.52 5.97
CA ALA A 250 -16.21 8.50 5.16
C ALA A 250 -17.41 9.14 5.87
N ASN A 251 -17.49 9.00 7.20
CA ASN A 251 -18.51 9.66 8.01
C ASN A 251 -18.24 11.16 8.26
N GLY A 252 -16.98 11.59 8.19
CA GLY A 252 -16.56 12.96 8.48
C GLY A 252 -16.58 13.90 7.28
N VAL A 253 -16.52 13.41 6.05
CA VAL A 253 -16.55 14.23 4.85
C VAL A 253 -17.95 14.66 4.44
N ASP A 254 -18.06 15.72 3.63
CA ASP A 254 -19.34 16.24 3.14
C ASP A 254 -19.94 15.32 2.04
N PRO A 255 -21.04 14.61 2.33
CA PRO A 255 -21.62 13.64 1.40
C PRO A 255 -22.26 14.28 0.16
N THR A 256 -22.46 15.59 0.15
CA THR A 256 -22.98 16.31 -1.03
C THR A 256 -21.91 16.56 -2.09
N LEU A 257 -20.63 16.41 -1.71
CA LEU A 257 -19.48 16.70 -2.56
C LEU A 257 -18.80 15.45 -3.12
N ILE A 258 -18.91 14.30 -2.44
CA ILE A 258 -18.12 13.10 -2.70
C ILE A 258 -19.04 11.92 -3.01
N ASP A 259 -18.73 11.16 -4.07
CA ASP A 259 -19.53 10.02 -4.50
C ASP A 259 -18.94 8.68 -4.06
N VAL A 260 -17.62 8.52 -4.20
CA VAL A 260 -16.88 7.28 -3.96
C VAL A 260 -15.61 7.57 -3.18
N ILE A 261 -15.27 6.70 -2.24
CA ILE A 261 -13.98 6.65 -1.55
C ILE A 261 -13.40 5.25 -1.79
N ALA A 262 -12.24 5.18 -2.44
CA ALA A 262 -11.43 3.98 -2.53
C ALA A 262 -10.36 4.06 -1.44
N GLY A 263 -10.47 3.19 -0.46
CA GLY A 263 -9.57 3.03 0.68
C GLY A 263 -8.47 2.02 0.42
N ASP A 264 -7.53 1.96 1.36
CA ASP A 264 -6.32 1.17 1.26
C ASP A 264 -5.68 0.93 2.64
N HIS A 265 -4.47 0.38 2.75
CA HIS A 265 -3.62 0.31 3.95
C HIS A 265 -3.76 -0.96 4.80
N THR A 266 -4.92 -1.59 4.87
CA THR A 266 -5.20 -2.65 5.88
C THR A 266 -5.62 -4.00 5.30
N ASP A 267 -5.58 -4.17 3.98
CA ASP A 267 -5.77 -5.46 3.26
C ASP A 267 -7.16 -6.10 3.41
N PHE A 268 -8.18 -5.36 3.84
CA PHE A 268 -9.52 -5.90 4.00
C PHE A 268 -10.32 -5.85 2.69
N GLU A 269 -11.22 -6.81 2.52
CA GLU A 269 -12.33 -6.68 1.57
C GLU A 269 -13.48 -5.97 2.28
N TYR A 270 -13.79 -4.77 1.85
CA TYR A 270 -14.86 -3.97 2.43
C TYR A 270 -15.62 -3.17 1.39
N SER A 271 -16.94 -3.09 1.54
CA SER A 271 -17.77 -2.10 0.88
C SER A 271 -18.92 -1.67 1.79
N GLY A 272 -19.15 -0.37 1.88
CA GLY A 272 -20.22 0.18 2.73
C GLY A 272 -20.73 1.52 2.21
N ARG A 273 -21.91 1.92 2.66
CA ARG A 273 -22.49 3.24 2.34
C ARG A 273 -22.50 4.11 3.59
N HIS A 274 -21.83 5.25 3.51
CA HIS A 274 -21.71 6.24 4.57
C HIS A 274 -22.35 7.55 4.11
N ASN A 275 -23.53 7.88 4.64
CA ASN A 275 -24.30 9.05 4.25
C ASN A 275 -24.52 9.17 2.71
N GLY A 276 -24.63 8.03 2.02
CA GLY A 276 -24.76 7.97 0.55
C GLY A 276 -23.44 7.86 -0.22
N ILE A 277 -22.28 8.08 0.40
CA ILE A 277 -20.96 7.82 -0.21
C ILE A 277 -20.72 6.31 -0.24
N LEU A 278 -20.22 5.78 -1.36
CA LEU A 278 -19.74 4.40 -1.44
C LEU A 278 -18.26 4.38 -1.01
N ALA A 279 -17.95 3.73 0.12
CA ALA A 279 -16.59 3.46 0.57
C ALA A 279 -16.23 2.01 0.27
N VAL A 280 -15.03 1.80 -0.30
CA VAL A 280 -14.55 0.50 -0.77
C VAL A 280 -13.09 0.34 -0.38
N GLU A 281 -12.70 -0.85 0.08
CA GLU A 281 -11.32 -1.30 0.24
C GLU A 281 -11.24 -2.73 -0.32
N ASN A 282 -10.18 -3.08 -1.03
CA ASN A 282 -9.95 -4.42 -1.55
C ASN A 282 -8.62 -4.98 -1.03
N LYS A 283 -8.45 -6.31 -1.15
CA LYS A 283 -7.23 -6.98 -0.72
C LYS A 283 -6.01 -6.48 -1.51
N SER A 284 -4.87 -6.42 -0.82
CA SER A 284 -3.60 -5.90 -1.31
C SER A 284 -2.96 -6.72 -2.42
N LYS A 285 -1.85 -6.18 -2.95
CA LYS A 285 -0.90 -6.84 -3.87
C LYS A 285 -1.54 -7.36 -5.15
N GLY A 286 -2.71 -6.82 -5.52
CA GLY A 286 -3.45 -7.29 -6.68
C GLY A 286 -4.07 -8.68 -6.51
N ALA A 287 -4.12 -9.24 -5.27
CA ALA A 287 -4.86 -10.47 -4.97
C ALA A 287 -6.35 -10.31 -5.30
N GLN A 288 -6.82 -9.08 -5.28
CA GLN A 288 -8.18 -8.69 -5.64
C GLN A 288 -8.18 -7.25 -6.14
N PHE A 289 -9.14 -6.89 -6.97
CA PHE A 289 -9.44 -5.50 -7.30
C PHE A 289 -10.94 -5.23 -7.21
N ALA A 290 -11.32 -3.97 -6.94
CA ALA A 290 -12.72 -3.59 -6.93
C ALA A 290 -13.14 -3.06 -8.31
N LYS A 291 -14.32 -3.51 -8.78
CA LYS A 291 -15.01 -3.05 -9.98
C LYS A 291 -16.25 -2.30 -9.56
N ILE A 292 -16.19 -0.96 -9.62
CA ILE A 292 -17.23 -0.05 -9.19
C ILE A 292 -18.00 0.41 -10.43
N GLN A 293 -19.33 0.29 -10.42
CA GLN A 293 -20.21 0.77 -11.48
C GLN A 293 -21.00 1.98 -11.01
N LEU A 294 -21.04 3.02 -11.82
CA LEU A 294 -21.73 4.27 -11.54
C LEU A 294 -22.68 4.60 -12.69
N THR A 295 -23.97 4.76 -12.38
CA THR A 295 -24.92 5.39 -13.32
C THR A 295 -24.92 6.89 -13.04
N VAL A 296 -24.63 7.69 -14.05
CA VAL A 296 -24.47 9.14 -13.92
C VAL A 296 -25.47 9.87 -14.80
N ASP A 297 -26.43 10.53 -14.17
CA ASP A 297 -27.26 11.51 -14.84
C ASP A 297 -26.42 12.75 -15.19
N ARG A 298 -26.55 13.24 -16.41
CA ARG A 298 -25.69 14.31 -16.94
C ARG A 298 -25.92 15.66 -16.26
N GLN A 299 -27.09 15.85 -15.64
CA GLN A 299 -27.44 17.06 -14.87
C GLN A 299 -27.29 16.82 -13.37
N ALA A 300 -27.92 15.78 -12.85
CA ALA A 300 -28.00 15.50 -11.41
C ALA A 300 -26.72 14.87 -10.81
N GLY A 301 -25.85 14.25 -11.64
CA GLY A 301 -24.67 13.53 -11.16
C GLY A 301 -24.94 12.06 -10.90
N VAL A 302 -24.25 11.44 -9.95
CA VAL A 302 -24.33 9.99 -9.68
C VAL A 302 -25.68 9.61 -9.07
N THR A 303 -26.42 8.73 -9.75
CA THR A 303 -27.75 8.26 -9.34
C THR A 303 -27.76 6.83 -8.81
N ALA A 304 -26.82 5.99 -9.27
CA ALA A 304 -26.63 4.64 -8.75
C ALA A 304 -25.15 4.30 -8.61
N LYS A 305 -24.84 3.44 -7.64
CA LYS A 305 -23.49 2.96 -7.35
C LYS A 305 -23.58 1.49 -6.94
N SER A 306 -22.72 0.66 -7.51
CA SER A 306 -22.51 -0.72 -7.07
C SER A 306 -21.04 -1.09 -7.14
N VAL A 307 -20.64 -2.14 -6.44
CA VAL A 307 -19.28 -2.67 -6.46
C VAL A 307 -19.32 -4.19 -6.47
N SER A 308 -18.37 -4.78 -7.14
CA SER A 308 -18.02 -6.20 -7.05
C SER A 308 -16.51 -6.34 -6.91
N PHE A 309 -16.09 -7.36 -6.20
CA PHE A 309 -14.69 -7.69 -6.03
C PHE A 309 -14.31 -8.82 -6.98
N VAL A 310 -13.19 -8.66 -7.67
CA VAL A 310 -12.69 -9.61 -8.66
C VAL A 310 -11.35 -10.17 -8.19
N VAL A 311 -11.26 -11.49 -8.07
CA VAL A 311 -10.01 -12.20 -7.84
C VAL A 311 -9.38 -12.55 -9.19
N PRO A 312 -8.23 -11.96 -9.56
CA PRO A 312 -7.59 -12.21 -10.85
C PRO A 312 -6.82 -13.53 -10.84
N VAL A 313 -7.53 -14.64 -10.96
CA VAL A 313 -6.97 -16.00 -10.97
C VAL A 313 -6.14 -16.20 -12.24
N VAL A 314 -4.94 -16.78 -12.10
CA VAL A 314 -3.99 -17.01 -13.19
C VAL A 314 -4.40 -18.19 -14.06
N ALA A 315 -4.96 -19.25 -13.44
CA ALA A 315 -5.30 -20.50 -14.15
C ALA A 315 -6.29 -20.26 -15.30
N GLY A 316 -5.90 -20.66 -16.50
CA GLY A 316 -6.72 -20.54 -17.71
C GLY A 316 -6.76 -19.12 -18.32
N VAL A 317 -6.00 -18.18 -17.79
CA VAL A 317 -5.92 -16.80 -18.30
C VAL A 317 -4.58 -16.59 -19.01
N MET A 318 -4.60 -16.02 -20.20
CA MET A 318 -3.38 -15.61 -20.92
C MET A 318 -2.87 -14.29 -20.36
N PRO A 319 -1.59 -14.22 -19.93
CA PRO A 319 -1.00 -12.95 -19.50
C PRO A 319 -0.84 -11.98 -20.67
N ASP A 320 -0.84 -10.67 -20.38
CA ASP A 320 -0.43 -9.68 -21.37
C ASP A 320 1.02 -9.94 -21.81
N PRO A 321 1.27 -10.16 -23.12
CA PRO A 321 2.57 -10.61 -23.60
C PRO A 321 3.69 -9.56 -23.44
N ALA A 322 3.35 -8.26 -23.47
CA ALA A 322 4.34 -7.20 -23.34
C ALA A 322 4.82 -7.07 -21.90
N ILE A 323 3.90 -7.12 -20.94
CA ILE A 323 4.24 -7.10 -19.51
C ILE A 323 4.96 -8.39 -19.13
N GLN A 324 4.52 -9.55 -19.65
CA GLN A 324 5.20 -10.82 -19.35
C GLN A 324 6.64 -10.80 -19.86
N ALA A 325 6.89 -10.36 -21.09
CA ALA A 325 8.25 -10.24 -21.64
C ALA A 325 9.13 -9.29 -20.83
N TYR A 326 8.57 -8.19 -20.32
CA TYR A 326 9.28 -7.28 -19.42
C TYR A 326 9.68 -7.97 -18.11
N ILE A 327 8.76 -8.70 -17.47
CA ILE A 327 9.01 -9.48 -16.25
C ILE A 327 10.06 -10.55 -16.49
N ASP A 328 9.99 -11.27 -17.61
CA ASP A 328 10.95 -12.31 -17.98
C ASP A 328 12.37 -11.73 -18.10
N GLY A 329 12.51 -10.56 -18.73
CA GLY A 329 13.79 -9.86 -18.83
C GLY A 329 14.37 -9.38 -17.49
N LEU A 330 13.53 -9.02 -16.52
CA LEU A 330 13.98 -8.73 -15.15
C LEU A 330 14.45 -10.01 -14.45
N ASN A 331 13.68 -11.10 -14.58
CA ASN A 331 14.03 -12.40 -14.01
C ASN A 331 15.36 -12.94 -14.54
N GLU A 332 15.63 -12.84 -15.85
CA GLU A 332 16.90 -13.25 -16.45
C GLU A 332 18.10 -12.57 -15.78
N GLN A 333 17.96 -11.30 -15.37
CA GLN A 333 19.00 -10.55 -14.67
C GLN A 333 19.16 -10.97 -13.21
N LEU A 334 18.06 -11.31 -12.53
CA LEU A 334 18.03 -11.54 -11.09
C LEU A 334 18.22 -13.00 -10.67
N VAL A 335 17.77 -13.97 -11.47
CA VAL A 335 17.88 -15.41 -11.14
C VAL A 335 19.30 -15.83 -10.76
N PRO A 336 20.38 -15.41 -11.45
CA PRO A 336 21.75 -15.78 -11.07
C PRO A 336 22.17 -15.27 -9.68
N ILE A 337 21.56 -14.19 -9.20
CA ILE A 337 21.88 -13.55 -7.92
C ILE A 337 20.95 -14.06 -6.83
N LEU A 338 19.65 -13.86 -7.03
CA LEU A 338 18.63 -14.10 -6.03
C LEU A 338 18.17 -15.57 -5.93
N GLY A 339 18.39 -16.36 -6.99
CA GLY A 339 18.14 -17.80 -7.01
C GLY A 339 19.19 -18.64 -6.29
N THR A 340 20.27 -18.00 -5.78
CA THR A 340 21.29 -18.69 -4.99
C THR A 340 20.65 -19.26 -3.73
N VAL A 341 20.69 -20.59 -3.57
CA VAL A 341 20.26 -21.28 -2.36
C VAL A 341 21.31 -21.06 -1.26
N VAL A 342 20.92 -20.39 -0.20
CA VAL A 342 21.77 -20.06 0.95
C VAL A 342 21.64 -21.08 2.09
N GLY A 343 20.60 -21.91 2.06
CA GLY A 343 20.40 -23.00 3.02
C GLY A 343 19.02 -23.65 2.84
N PHE A 344 18.65 -24.45 3.83
CA PHE A 344 17.43 -25.24 3.82
C PHE A 344 16.70 -25.16 5.17
N SER A 345 15.42 -25.49 5.17
CA SER A 345 14.63 -25.74 6.37
C SER A 345 13.92 -27.09 6.29
N THR A 346 13.86 -27.83 7.39
CA THR A 346 13.13 -29.10 7.49
C THR A 346 11.62 -28.91 7.50
N VAL A 347 11.16 -27.69 7.79
CA VAL A 347 9.75 -27.28 7.84
C VAL A 347 9.52 -26.02 7.00
N ALA A 348 8.31 -25.83 6.51
CA ALA A 348 7.95 -24.57 5.88
C ALA A 348 8.01 -23.41 6.90
N VAL A 349 8.54 -22.26 6.47
CA VAL A 349 8.64 -21.03 7.25
C VAL A 349 7.80 -19.95 6.57
N PRO A 350 6.46 -19.99 6.75
CA PRO A 350 5.55 -19.04 6.13
C PRO A 350 5.63 -17.66 6.80
N ARG A 351 5.07 -16.65 6.15
CA ARG A 351 4.85 -15.33 6.76
C ARG A 351 3.79 -15.36 7.85
N SER A 352 2.78 -16.24 7.72
CA SER A 352 1.68 -16.35 8.67
C SER A 352 2.14 -16.75 10.06
N ASP A 353 1.40 -16.27 11.08
CA ASP A 353 1.63 -16.62 12.47
C ASP A 353 0.91 -17.92 12.91
N SER A 354 1.15 -18.34 14.14
CA SER A 354 0.56 -19.54 14.74
C SER A 354 -0.95 -19.47 14.97
N CYS A 355 -1.55 -18.29 14.82
CA CYS A 355 -3.00 -18.07 14.87
C CYS A 355 -3.64 -18.02 13.48
N GLY A 356 -2.85 -18.23 12.41
CA GLY A 356 -3.31 -18.25 11.03
C GLY A 356 -3.49 -16.88 10.39
N GLN A 357 -3.04 -15.81 11.05
CA GLN A 357 -3.06 -14.49 10.47
C GLN A 357 -1.96 -14.38 9.41
N SER A 358 -2.33 -14.12 8.16
CA SER A 358 -1.46 -14.22 6.98
C SER A 358 -0.26 -13.27 7.00
N ALA A 359 -0.40 -12.10 7.61
CA ALA A 359 0.69 -11.13 7.74
C ALA A 359 1.57 -11.32 8.99
N GLY A 360 1.28 -12.32 9.86
CA GLY A 360 2.09 -12.62 11.04
C GLY A 360 2.02 -11.56 12.15
N ARG A 361 0.87 -10.90 12.33
CA ARG A 361 0.75 -9.68 13.16
C ARG A 361 -0.11 -9.84 14.41
N THR A 362 -0.42 -11.07 14.84
CA THR A 362 -1.29 -11.32 16.00
C THR A 362 -0.74 -12.34 16.98
N CYS A 363 0.19 -13.19 16.55
CA CYS A 363 0.79 -14.27 17.32
C CYS A 363 2.26 -14.48 16.94
N GLU A 364 2.95 -15.37 17.66
CA GLU A 364 4.29 -15.81 17.31
C GLU A 364 4.35 -16.43 15.92
N SER A 365 5.39 -16.13 15.14
CA SER A 365 5.58 -16.63 13.79
C SER A 365 6.96 -17.25 13.60
N ARG A 366 7.05 -18.37 12.85
CA ARG A 366 8.34 -19.03 12.57
C ARG A 366 9.33 -18.10 11.87
N VAL A 367 8.86 -17.26 10.96
CA VAL A 367 9.72 -16.29 10.26
C VAL A 367 10.24 -15.23 11.24
N GLY A 368 9.39 -14.77 12.16
CA GLY A 368 9.78 -13.83 13.22
C GLY A 368 10.82 -14.43 14.17
N ASP A 369 10.65 -15.70 14.54
CA ASP A 369 11.62 -16.42 15.37
C ASP A 369 12.97 -16.52 14.68
N VAL A 370 13.02 -16.92 13.41
CA VAL A 370 14.29 -17.02 12.65
C VAL A 370 14.98 -15.66 12.56
N VAL A 371 14.25 -14.59 12.23
CA VAL A 371 14.83 -13.25 12.11
C VAL A 371 15.37 -12.74 13.45
N THR A 372 14.60 -12.89 14.53
CA THR A 372 15.05 -12.43 15.86
C THR A 372 16.16 -13.31 16.43
N ASP A 373 16.15 -14.62 16.17
CA ASP A 373 17.24 -15.51 16.55
C ASP A 373 18.54 -15.17 15.79
N ALA A 374 18.44 -14.83 14.50
CA ALA A 374 19.57 -14.36 13.70
C ALA A 374 20.17 -13.08 14.30
N MET A 375 19.36 -12.04 14.53
CA MET A 375 19.81 -10.77 15.10
C MET A 375 20.46 -10.99 16.49
N ARG A 376 19.80 -11.76 17.38
CA ARG A 376 20.29 -12.02 18.71
C ARG A 376 21.62 -12.79 18.69
N THR A 377 21.71 -13.82 17.88
CA THR A 377 22.86 -14.72 17.82
C THR A 377 24.07 -14.04 17.20
N THR A 378 23.87 -13.27 16.10
CA THR A 378 24.93 -12.55 15.40
C THR A 378 25.66 -11.57 16.33
N TYR A 379 24.94 -10.88 17.21
CA TYR A 379 25.52 -9.86 18.09
C TYR A 379 25.70 -10.32 19.54
N GLY A 380 25.27 -11.54 19.88
CA GLY A 380 25.39 -12.08 21.25
C GLY A 380 24.61 -11.27 22.28
N THR A 381 23.49 -10.65 21.89
CA THR A 381 22.69 -9.86 22.81
C THR A 381 21.81 -10.74 23.71
N ASP A 382 21.38 -10.20 24.86
CA ASP A 382 20.45 -10.90 25.75
C ASP A 382 19.11 -11.16 25.02
N PHE A 383 18.61 -10.17 24.31
CA PHE A 383 17.31 -10.19 23.63
C PHE A 383 17.42 -9.65 22.22
N ALA A 384 16.46 -10.06 21.37
CA ALA A 384 16.16 -9.37 20.13
C ALA A 384 14.64 -9.19 19.97
N ILE A 385 14.23 -8.09 19.38
CA ILE A 385 12.83 -7.77 19.07
C ILE A 385 12.76 -7.21 17.64
N THR A 386 11.82 -7.69 16.84
CA THR A 386 11.49 -7.07 15.55
C THR A 386 9.98 -6.84 15.44
N ASN A 387 9.57 -5.80 14.72
CA ASN A 387 8.16 -5.56 14.42
C ASN A 387 7.71 -6.44 13.25
N SER A 388 6.54 -7.04 13.36
CA SER A 388 5.98 -7.91 12.29
C SER A 388 5.74 -7.15 10.99
N GLY A 389 5.60 -5.83 11.04
CA GLY A 389 5.53 -4.95 9.86
C GLY A 389 6.78 -5.03 8.98
N GLY A 390 7.94 -5.30 9.57
CA GLY A 390 9.20 -5.53 8.87
C GLY A 390 9.29 -6.85 8.12
N LEU A 391 8.37 -7.81 8.36
CA LEU A 391 8.39 -9.17 7.81
C LEU A 391 7.37 -9.30 6.67
N ARG A 392 7.82 -9.36 5.41
CA ARG A 392 6.95 -9.16 4.26
C ARG A 392 6.63 -10.39 3.43
N ALA A 393 7.34 -11.51 3.59
CA ALA A 393 7.18 -12.74 2.81
C ALA A 393 7.45 -14.00 3.65
N ALA A 394 7.24 -15.18 3.06
CA ALA A 394 7.73 -16.45 3.57
C ALA A 394 9.25 -16.55 3.37
N LEU A 395 9.95 -17.20 4.31
CA LEU A 395 11.41 -17.40 4.21
C LEU A 395 11.75 -18.59 3.31
N THR A 396 10.97 -19.66 3.39
CA THR A 396 11.17 -20.85 2.53
C THR A 396 10.45 -20.71 1.21
N CYS A 397 11.02 -21.30 0.16
CA CYS A 397 10.36 -21.42 -1.13
C CYS A 397 9.04 -22.21 -1.01
N PRO A 398 7.95 -21.77 -1.66
CA PRO A 398 6.67 -22.46 -1.61
C PRO A 398 6.69 -23.79 -2.36
N LEU A 399 5.80 -24.73 -1.96
CA LEU A 399 5.68 -26.07 -2.55
C LEU A 399 5.31 -26.08 -4.05
N ALA A 400 4.59 -25.07 -4.52
CA ALA A 400 4.33 -24.89 -5.95
C ALA A 400 5.36 -23.91 -6.50
N GLY A 401 6.37 -24.41 -7.19
CA GLY A 401 7.46 -23.61 -7.76
C GLY A 401 6.96 -22.34 -8.40
N SER A 402 7.36 -21.21 -7.87
CA SER A 402 6.78 -19.94 -8.24
C SER A 402 7.69 -18.79 -7.92
N GLY A 403 7.76 -17.93 -8.89
CA GLY A 403 8.53 -16.71 -8.85
C GLY A 403 10.03 -17.01 -8.98
N GLY A 404 10.67 -16.46 -9.97
CA GLY A 404 12.00 -16.64 -10.52
C GLY A 404 13.20 -16.90 -9.61
N PHE A 405 13.00 -16.96 -8.29
CA PHE A 405 14.10 -17.15 -7.34
C PHE A 405 14.07 -18.50 -6.61
N CYS A 406 13.03 -19.29 -6.79
CA CYS A 406 12.88 -20.59 -6.14
C CYS A 406 13.14 -21.75 -7.12
N PRO A 407 13.77 -22.86 -6.66
CA PRO A 407 13.89 -24.08 -7.47
C PRO A 407 12.53 -24.65 -7.88
N ALA A 408 12.51 -25.40 -8.97
CA ALA A 408 11.28 -26.01 -9.51
C ALA A 408 10.68 -27.08 -8.60
N ASP A 409 11.50 -27.74 -7.76
CA ASP A 409 11.09 -28.76 -6.79
C ASP A 409 11.58 -28.36 -5.39
N PRO A 410 10.76 -27.63 -4.63
CA PRO A 410 11.20 -26.93 -3.43
C PRO A 410 11.19 -27.75 -2.13
N GLY A 411 11.15 -29.05 -2.15
CA GLY A 411 11.41 -29.81 -0.92
C GLY A 411 10.31 -30.62 -0.29
N PRO A 412 10.32 -31.15 0.96
CA PRO A 412 11.35 -30.98 1.98
C PRO A 412 12.69 -31.67 1.73
N PRO A 413 13.85 -31.17 2.20
CA PRO A 413 13.98 -29.91 2.92
C PRO A 413 13.73 -28.71 2.01
N PHE A 414 13.05 -27.68 2.56
CA PHE A 414 12.65 -26.50 1.84
C PHE A 414 13.84 -25.58 1.60
N PRO A 415 14.18 -25.22 0.36
CA PRO A 415 15.27 -24.29 0.10
C PRO A 415 14.93 -22.88 0.57
N ILE A 416 15.98 -22.19 1.02
CA ILE A 416 15.97 -20.77 1.33
C ILE A 416 16.93 -20.12 0.33
N THR A 417 16.43 -19.23 -0.50
CA THR A 417 17.23 -18.49 -1.48
C THR A 417 17.56 -17.10 -0.95
N ARG A 418 18.61 -16.47 -1.50
CA ARG A 418 18.87 -15.05 -1.22
C ARG A 418 17.66 -14.18 -1.54
N GLY A 419 16.96 -14.47 -2.63
CA GLY A 419 15.72 -13.77 -2.99
C GLY A 419 14.60 -13.92 -1.96
N SER A 420 14.47 -15.10 -1.30
CA SER A 420 13.47 -15.28 -0.25
C SER A 420 13.83 -14.51 1.03
N VAL A 421 15.11 -14.44 1.40
CA VAL A 421 15.57 -13.61 2.54
C VAL A 421 15.26 -12.13 2.28
N LEU A 422 15.61 -11.61 1.10
CA LEU A 422 15.30 -10.22 0.72
C LEU A 422 13.79 -9.98 0.58
N GLY A 423 13.02 -10.99 0.20
CA GLY A 423 11.56 -10.92 0.18
C GLY A 423 10.95 -10.79 1.58
N VAL A 424 11.54 -11.43 2.59
CA VAL A 424 11.15 -11.25 4.00
C VAL A 424 11.50 -9.85 4.48
N LEU A 425 12.66 -9.31 4.12
CA LEU A 425 13.27 -8.08 4.67
C LEU A 425 13.57 -7.06 3.55
N PRO A 426 12.56 -6.54 2.84
CA PRO A 426 12.77 -5.74 1.62
C PRO A 426 13.19 -4.29 1.90
N PHE A 427 13.16 -3.81 3.14
CA PHE A 427 13.39 -2.41 3.50
C PHE A 427 14.87 -2.02 3.59
N GLY A 428 15.77 -3.00 3.59
CA GLY A 428 17.19 -2.73 3.81
C GLY A 428 17.52 -2.23 5.22
N ASN A 429 16.62 -2.45 6.19
CA ASN A 429 16.87 -2.05 7.58
C ASN A 429 18.18 -2.63 8.11
N GLU A 430 18.88 -1.82 8.90
CA GLU A 430 20.10 -2.23 9.63
C GLU A 430 19.75 -2.75 11.03
N SER A 431 20.41 -3.80 11.45
CA SER A 431 20.39 -4.20 12.87
C SER A 431 21.03 -3.10 13.72
N THR A 432 20.46 -2.84 14.87
CA THR A 432 21.06 -1.95 15.89
C THR A 432 21.15 -2.68 17.21
N THR A 433 22.22 -2.42 17.95
CA THR A 433 22.40 -2.94 19.31
C THR A 433 22.44 -1.81 20.31
N THR A 434 21.74 -1.98 21.44
CA THR A 434 21.67 -0.98 22.51
C THR A 434 21.56 -1.65 23.88
N ASN A 435 21.84 -0.90 24.92
CA ASN A 435 21.60 -1.34 26.31
C ASN A 435 20.30 -0.71 26.80
N VAL A 436 19.42 -1.53 27.35
CA VAL A 436 18.10 -1.14 27.88
C VAL A 436 17.89 -1.71 29.28
N THR A 437 17.08 -1.05 30.09
CA THR A 437 16.62 -1.62 31.36
C THR A 437 15.50 -2.62 31.12
N GLY A 438 15.22 -3.53 32.06
CA GLY A 438 14.08 -4.43 31.95
C GLY A 438 12.75 -3.68 31.88
N ALA A 439 12.64 -2.50 32.48
CA ALA A 439 11.49 -1.61 32.36
C ALA A 439 11.33 -1.07 30.92
N GLU A 440 12.43 -0.74 30.23
CA GLU A 440 12.40 -0.35 28.83
C GLU A 440 12.05 -1.54 27.93
N VAL A 441 12.55 -2.75 28.17
CA VAL A 441 12.10 -3.96 27.46
C VAL A 441 10.59 -4.10 27.57
N LYS A 442 10.03 -3.93 28.78
CA LYS A 442 8.57 -3.95 28.95
C LYS A 442 7.88 -2.86 28.10
N SER A 443 8.44 -1.66 28.02
CA SER A 443 7.86 -0.57 27.20
C SER A 443 7.85 -0.90 25.71
N PHE A 444 8.88 -1.58 25.19
CA PHE A 444 8.86 -2.08 23.82
C PHE A 444 7.72 -3.09 23.60
N LEU A 445 7.56 -4.05 24.48
CA LEU A 445 6.52 -5.09 24.38
C LEU A 445 5.11 -4.49 24.55
N GLU A 446 4.91 -3.53 25.47
CA GLU A 446 3.64 -2.81 25.67
C GLU A 446 3.24 -2.05 24.41
N ASN A 447 4.17 -1.36 23.74
CA ASN A 447 3.89 -0.73 22.46
C ASN A 447 3.49 -1.77 21.42
N GLY A 448 4.24 -2.87 21.34
CA GLY A 448 3.99 -3.94 20.36
C GLY A 448 2.59 -4.54 20.45
N VAL A 449 2.04 -4.72 21.66
CA VAL A 449 0.70 -5.27 21.86
C VAL A 449 -0.39 -4.20 22.06
N SER A 450 -0.05 -2.91 21.92
CA SER A 450 -0.96 -1.79 22.22
C SER A 450 -2.21 -1.75 21.35
N ARG A 451 -2.14 -2.24 20.12
CA ARG A 451 -3.25 -2.23 19.17
C ARG A 451 -4.07 -3.54 19.15
N MET A 452 -3.59 -4.60 19.83
CA MET A 452 -4.36 -5.86 19.88
C MET A 452 -5.80 -5.61 20.35
N PRO A 453 -6.81 -6.30 19.78
CA PRO A 453 -6.76 -7.40 18.79
C PRO A 453 -6.62 -6.96 17.32
N ALA A 454 -6.51 -5.66 17.03
CA ALA A 454 -6.32 -5.20 15.66
C ALA A 454 -5.00 -5.72 15.06
N VAL A 455 -5.02 -6.06 13.79
CA VAL A 455 -3.83 -6.45 13.02
C VAL A 455 -3.00 -5.20 12.76
N ASP A 456 -1.79 -5.14 13.31
CA ASP A 456 -0.95 -3.93 13.24
C ASP A 456 0.54 -4.32 13.10
N GLY A 457 1.30 -3.57 12.30
CA GLY A 457 2.70 -3.83 12.00
C GLY A 457 3.62 -3.81 13.22
N ARG A 458 3.24 -3.09 14.28
CA ARG A 458 4.01 -3.02 15.54
C ARG A 458 4.02 -4.31 16.35
N PHE A 459 3.17 -5.32 16.03
CA PHE A 459 3.17 -6.57 16.79
C PHE A 459 4.58 -7.17 16.86
N PRO A 460 5.12 -7.49 18.07
CA PRO A 460 6.52 -7.87 18.20
C PRO A 460 6.74 -9.35 17.93
N GLN A 461 7.89 -9.70 17.35
CA GLN A 461 8.47 -11.02 17.39
C GLN A 461 9.73 -10.94 18.25
N VAL A 462 10.05 -11.95 19.05
CA VAL A 462 11.06 -11.86 20.08
C VAL A 462 12.01 -13.06 20.10
N SER A 463 13.24 -12.85 20.60
CA SER A 463 14.22 -13.90 20.89
C SER A 463 14.94 -13.64 22.21
N GLY A 464 15.31 -14.71 22.93
CA GLY A 464 15.98 -14.66 24.21
C GLY A 464 15.07 -14.35 25.41
N LEU A 465 13.81 -13.98 25.14
CA LEU A 465 12.77 -13.77 26.13
C LEU A 465 11.44 -14.37 25.70
N CYS A 466 10.58 -14.63 26.69
CA CYS A 466 9.15 -14.90 26.47
C CYS A 466 8.34 -13.90 27.27
N PHE A 467 7.15 -13.54 26.76
CA PHE A 467 6.25 -12.65 27.50
C PHE A 467 4.79 -13.06 27.39
N THR A 468 4.04 -12.70 28.44
CA THR A 468 2.58 -12.86 28.48
C THR A 468 1.93 -11.49 28.56
N TYR A 469 0.86 -11.30 27.79
CA TYR A 469 0.05 -10.09 27.86
C TYR A 469 -1.44 -10.41 28.07
N ASP A 470 -2.15 -9.57 28.82
CA ASP A 470 -3.61 -9.62 28.97
C ASP A 470 -4.25 -8.63 28.00
N ILE A 471 -4.88 -9.16 26.96
CA ILE A 471 -5.48 -8.37 25.87
C ILE A 471 -6.65 -7.47 26.36
N SER A 472 -7.26 -7.81 27.52
CA SER A 472 -8.38 -7.06 28.09
C SER A 472 -7.94 -5.81 28.85
N GLN A 473 -6.64 -5.70 29.18
CA GLN A 473 -6.12 -4.53 29.85
C GLN A 473 -5.93 -3.33 28.89
N ALA A 474 -5.90 -2.14 29.47
CA ALA A 474 -5.63 -0.92 28.70
C ALA A 474 -4.22 -0.97 28.08
N PRO A 475 -4.04 -0.40 26.86
CA PRO A 475 -2.71 -0.22 26.28
C PRO A 475 -1.73 0.44 27.26
N GLY A 476 -0.51 -0.11 27.36
CA GLY A 476 0.51 0.30 28.33
C GLY A 476 0.44 -0.43 29.67
N SER A 477 -0.55 -1.34 29.86
CA SER A 477 -0.70 -2.16 31.06
C SER A 477 -1.01 -3.62 30.74
N ARG A 478 -0.72 -4.05 29.51
CA ARG A 478 -1.06 -5.38 29.00
C ARG A 478 -0.04 -6.44 29.36
N VAL A 479 1.25 -6.10 29.35
CA VAL A 479 2.34 -7.06 29.61
C VAL A 479 2.39 -7.43 31.08
N THR A 480 2.00 -8.67 31.38
CA THR A 480 1.86 -9.19 32.76
C THR A 480 3.08 -9.96 33.24
N SER A 481 3.85 -10.56 32.31
CA SER A 481 5.06 -11.33 32.65
C SER A 481 6.08 -11.23 31.51
N ILE A 482 7.37 -11.17 31.89
CA ILE A 482 8.49 -11.30 30.95
C ILE A 482 9.52 -12.19 31.65
N VAL A 483 9.92 -13.30 31.00
CA VAL A 483 10.93 -14.23 31.50
C VAL A 483 12.02 -14.40 30.45
N ARG A 484 13.25 -14.74 30.88
CA ARG A 484 14.28 -15.17 29.96
C ARG A 484 13.89 -16.50 29.32
N GLN A 485 14.17 -16.65 28.05
CA GLN A 485 14.09 -17.95 27.40
C GLN A 485 15.22 -18.84 27.90
N ALA A 486 14.90 -20.09 28.23
CA ALA A 486 15.91 -21.07 28.64
C ALA A 486 16.72 -21.56 27.43
N GLN A 487 17.85 -22.24 27.68
CA GLN A 487 18.74 -22.73 26.61
C GLN A 487 18.06 -23.78 25.69
N ASP A 488 17.07 -24.50 26.20
CA ASP A 488 16.27 -25.45 25.43
C ASP A 488 15.14 -24.81 24.62
N GLY A 489 15.06 -23.48 24.60
CA GLY A 489 14.02 -22.70 23.93
C GLY A 489 12.72 -22.55 24.72
N SER A 490 12.59 -23.18 25.90
CA SER A 490 11.39 -23.08 26.73
C SER A 490 11.26 -21.73 27.43
N CYS A 491 10.04 -21.38 27.83
CA CYS A 491 9.71 -20.14 28.55
C CYS A 491 9.77 -20.34 30.09
N THR A 492 10.76 -21.08 30.56
CA THR A 492 10.92 -21.46 32.00
C THR A 492 12.05 -20.71 32.72
N GLY A 493 12.72 -19.79 32.05
CA GLY A 493 13.78 -18.99 32.65
C GLY A 493 13.29 -18.01 33.72
N PRO A 494 14.20 -17.33 34.41
CA PRO A 494 13.85 -16.37 35.45
C PRO A 494 13.15 -15.13 34.85
N ALA A 495 12.31 -14.50 35.69
CA ALA A 495 11.73 -13.19 35.33
C ALA A 495 12.84 -12.16 35.13
N ILE A 496 12.67 -11.23 34.20
CA ILE A 496 13.63 -10.13 34.05
C ILE A 496 13.45 -9.12 35.17
N ASP A 497 14.58 -8.57 35.65
CA ASP A 497 14.56 -7.49 36.65
C ASP A 497 14.34 -6.15 35.94
N PRO A 498 13.28 -5.39 36.28
CA PRO A 498 13.00 -4.09 35.65
C PRO A 498 14.14 -3.08 35.73
N SER A 499 15.00 -3.18 36.78
CA SER A 499 16.14 -2.27 37.04
C SER A 499 17.45 -2.74 36.42
N ALA A 500 17.56 -4.02 36.05
CA ALA A 500 18.77 -4.55 35.45
C ALA A 500 18.95 -4.09 34.02
N THR A 501 20.18 -4.02 33.55
CA THR A 501 20.54 -3.67 32.18
C THR A 501 20.70 -4.93 31.33
N TYR A 502 20.12 -4.91 30.14
CA TYR A 502 20.18 -5.98 29.15
C TYR A 502 20.61 -5.42 27.79
N SER A 503 21.36 -6.22 27.06
CA SER A 503 21.67 -5.92 25.67
C SER A 503 20.49 -6.33 24.75
N LEU A 504 20.11 -5.45 23.84
CA LEU A 504 18.97 -5.63 22.93
C LEU A 504 19.41 -5.40 21.48
N ALA A 505 19.05 -6.32 20.58
CA ALA A 505 19.11 -6.13 19.14
C ALA A 505 17.70 -5.79 18.59
N ILE A 506 17.59 -4.74 17.82
CA ILE A 506 16.37 -4.30 17.10
C ILE A 506 16.75 -3.75 15.73
N ASN A 507 15.79 -3.56 14.84
CA ASN A 507 16.08 -2.85 13.58
C ASN A 507 16.15 -1.32 13.81
N ASP A 508 16.82 -0.62 12.91
CA ASP A 508 17.04 0.84 12.94
C ASP A 508 15.73 1.63 12.92
N PHE A 509 14.71 1.17 12.16
CA PHE A 509 13.38 1.77 12.14
C PHE A 509 12.75 1.78 13.54
N MET A 510 12.76 0.66 14.26
CA MET A 510 12.27 0.59 15.64
C MET A 510 13.12 1.44 16.58
N ALA A 511 14.47 1.38 16.42
CA ALA A 511 15.39 2.16 17.25
C ALA A 511 15.11 3.66 17.14
N ALA A 512 14.74 4.14 15.95
CA ALA A 512 14.40 5.53 15.66
C ALA A 512 12.97 5.93 16.09
N GLY A 513 12.18 5.00 16.66
CA GLY A 513 10.82 5.26 17.13
C GLY A 513 9.71 4.94 16.12
N GLY A 514 10.04 4.24 15.04
CA GLY A 514 9.05 3.76 14.07
C GLY A 514 8.00 2.86 14.74
N ASP A 515 6.79 2.81 14.21
CA ASP A 515 5.62 2.14 14.79
C ASP A 515 5.29 2.60 16.23
N GLY A 516 5.80 3.77 16.66
CA GLY A 516 5.62 4.30 18.02
C GLY A 516 6.46 3.60 19.10
N TYR A 517 7.47 2.85 18.72
CA TYR A 517 8.42 2.25 19.67
C TYR A 517 9.23 3.31 20.43
N PRO A 518 9.78 2.98 21.63
CA PRO A 518 10.67 3.88 22.34
C PRO A 518 11.90 4.23 21.47
N ASN A 519 12.14 5.53 21.27
CA ASN A 519 13.31 5.99 20.51
C ASN A 519 14.59 5.82 21.34
N VAL A 520 15.46 4.93 20.89
CA VAL A 520 16.76 4.63 21.52
C VAL A 520 17.92 4.84 20.54
N PHE A 521 17.67 5.38 19.34
CA PHE A 521 18.64 5.47 18.25
C PHE A 521 19.92 6.20 18.65
N ALA A 522 19.81 7.30 19.38
CA ALA A 522 20.96 8.12 19.79
C ALA A 522 21.99 7.38 20.68
N ARG A 523 21.58 6.27 21.31
CA ARG A 523 22.44 5.41 22.16
C ARG A 523 22.67 4.02 21.57
N SER A 524 22.15 3.77 20.37
CA SER A 524 22.31 2.50 19.66
C SER A 524 23.56 2.49 18.79
N THR A 525 24.10 1.31 18.54
CA THR A 525 25.19 1.08 17.59
C THR A 525 24.60 0.39 16.36
N THR A 526 24.70 1.04 15.21
CA THR A 526 24.32 0.48 13.91
C THR A 526 25.23 -0.68 13.54
N ARG A 527 24.67 -1.72 12.94
CA ARG A 527 25.29 -2.99 12.59
C ARG A 527 25.07 -3.29 11.08
N ASN A 528 25.11 -4.57 10.72
CA ASN A 528 24.85 -5.00 9.34
C ASN A 528 23.36 -4.82 8.97
N VAL A 529 23.08 -4.91 7.66
CA VAL A 529 21.70 -5.06 7.17
C VAL A 529 21.09 -6.35 7.74
N VAL A 530 19.88 -6.28 8.29
CA VAL A 530 19.19 -7.43 8.93
C VAL A 530 19.12 -8.63 7.99
N ALA A 531 18.91 -8.40 6.67
CA ALA A 531 18.88 -9.47 5.68
C ALA A 531 20.20 -10.24 5.60
N SER A 532 21.35 -9.57 5.77
CA SER A 532 22.66 -10.23 5.82
C SER A 532 22.81 -11.07 7.07
N ASP A 533 22.38 -10.56 8.23
CA ASP A 533 22.40 -11.34 9.47
C ASP A 533 21.58 -12.63 9.36
N VAL A 534 20.40 -12.56 8.69
CA VAL A 534 19.56 -13.73 8.44
C VAL A 534 20.20 -14.69 7.44
N GLU A 535 20.80 -14.19 6.34
CA GLU A 535 21.50 -15.03 5.36
C GLU A 535 22.64 -15.78 6.04
N ASP A 536 23.49 -15.11 6.81
CA ASP A 536 24.61 -15.71 7.55
C ASP A 536 24.13 -16.74 8.57
N TYR A 537 23.05 -16.44 9.29
CA TYR A 537 22.44 -17.38 10.24
C TYR A 537 21.91 -18.62 9.55
N VAL A 538 21.24 -18.48 8.41
CA VAL A 538 20.75 -19.62 7.60
C VAL A 538 21.91 -20.47 7.11
N VAL A 539 22.97 -19.86 6.57
CA VAL A 539 24.18 -20.58 6.13
C VAL A 539 24.81 -21.38 7.28
N ALA A 540 24.92 -20.78 8.47
CA ALA A 540 25.57 -21.40 9.61
C ALA A 540 24.74 -22.52 10.27
N ASN A 541 23.41 -22.47 10.17
CA ASN A 541 22.51 -23.38 10.90
C ASN A 541 21.66 -24.28 9.99
N SER A 542 21.96 -24.34 8.67
CA SER A 542 21.21 -25.18 7.72
C SER A 542 21.46 -26.67 7.96
N PRO A 543 20.40 -27.54 7.93
CA PRO A 543 19.01 -27.16 7.74
C PRO A 543 18.37 -26.60 9.01
N LEU A 544 17.63 -25.47 8.88
CA LEU A 544 16.84 -24.93 9.99
C LEU A 544 15.68 -25.85 10.36
N GLY A 545 15.23 -25.77 11.63
CA GLY A 545 14.05 -26.48 12.11
C GLY A 545 13.21 -25.61 13.05
N PRO A 546 12.75 -24.41 12.61
CA PRO A 546 12.04 -23.52 13.51
C PRO A 546 10.68 -24.08 13.90
N SER A 547 10.34 -23.94 15.19
CA SER A 547 9.04 -24.33 15.75
C SER A 547 8.49 -23.17 16.59
N ILE A 548 7.17 -23.10 16.69
CA ILE A 548 6.52 -22.18 17.64
C ILE A 548 6.85 -22.63 19.06
N GLN A 549 7.47 -21.77 19.85
CA GLN A 549 8.01 -22.08 21.18
C GLN A 549 7.16 -21.51 22.33
N GLY A 550 6.11 -20.75 22.00
CA GLY A 550 5.28 -20.08 22.98
C GLY A 550 5.95 -18.81 23.56
N ARG A 551 6.86 -18.19 22.79
CA ARG A 551 7.55 -16.96 23.21
C ARG A 551 6.57 -15.81 23.48
N ILE A 552 5.38 -15.85 22.87
CA ILE A 552 4.34 -14.84 22.96
C ILE A 552 3.03 -15.49 23.40
N ALA A 553 2.60 -15.21 24.63
CA ALA A 553 1.37 -15.76 25.19
C ALA A 553 0.34 -14.65 25.43
N CYS A 554 -0.90 -14.90 24.98
CA CYS A 554 -2.04 -14.02 25.24
C CYS A 554 -2.92 -14.63 26.33
N THR A 555 -3.41 -13.78 27.25
CA THR A 555 -4.46 -14.09 28.22
C THR A 555 -5.57 -13.05 28.12
N SER A 556 -6.75 -13.37 28.67
CA SER A 556 -7.84 -12.42 28.79
C SER A 556 -8.53 -12.59 30.12
N SER A 557 -8.61 -11.52 30.88
CA SER A 557 -9.42 -11.42 32.10
C SER A 557 -10.78 -10.72 31.85
N GLY A 558 -11.09 -10.37 30.60
CA GLY A 558 -12.30 -9.61 30.21
C GLY A 558 -13.06 -10.22 29.03
N VAL A 559 -13.80 -9.38 28.32
CA VAL A 559 -14.65 -9.79 27.18
C VAL A 559 -13.89 -9.89 25.84
N VAL A 560 -12.74 -9.24 25.74
CA VAL A 560 -11.88 -9.31 24.53
C VAL A 560 -11.18 -10.67 24.54
N VAL A 561 -11.29 -11.42 23.44
CA VAL A 561 -10.79 -12.79 23.35
C VAL A 561 -9.42 -12.78 22.66
N CYS A 562 -8.49 -13.59 23.17
CA CYS A 562 -7.21 -13.83 22.52
C CYS A 562 -7.37 -14.48 21.14
N PRO A 563 -6.48 -14.20 20.18
CA PRO A 563 -6.38 -14.98 18.96
C PRO A 563 -6.19 -16.47 19.29
N THR A 564 -6.84 -17.34 18.52
CA THR A 564 -6.77 -18.80 18.76
C THR A 564 -5.57 -19.38 18.04
N VAL A 565 -4.64 -19.99 18.77
CA VAL A 565 -3.55 -20.77 18.16
C VAL A 565 -4.12 -21.98 17.45
N ILE A 566 -3.87 -22.11 16.13
CA ILE A 566 -4.43 -23.18 15.29
C ILE A 566 -3.46 -24.33 15.02
N GLY A 567 -2.25 -24.24 15.54
CA GLY A 567 -1.26 -25.32 15.48
C GLY A 567 0.18 -24.82 15.48
N PRO A 568 1.11 -25.72 15.76
CA PRO A 568 2.55 -25.42 15.76
C PRO A 568 3.11 -25.22 14.35
#